data_41d792c3a031c5c5fd10716f889dd668
#
_entry.id   41d792c3a031c5c5fd10716f889dd668
#
_cell.length_a   1.000
_cell.length_b   1.000
_cell.length_c   1.000
_cell.angle_alpha   90.00
_cell.angle_beta   90.00
_cell.angle_gamma   90.00
#
_symmetry.space_group_name_H-M   'P 1'
#
loop_
_entity.id
_entity.type
_entity.pdbx_description
1 polymer ?
#
loop_
_entity_poly.entity_id
_entity_poly.type
_entity_poly.pdbx_seq_one_letter_code
_entity_poly.pdbx_strand_id
1 'polypeptide(L)'
;MEFMVSMEEASQVATADQSTDSSSKSTSRIGSEENEILERRTILDSANNQPLLYIFKKRKGFTIVSADLRVMPVLAYSDKSNIDPNHIPNGVTLWLEMAKEKIREAKRDTSPPHPIVLKEWQKFLSRQLRTSDSYCIEWYQYGQYQCKYTSTQKGPLLTSEWSQRHLSTTQLSSGGDCDDCGRRFAGCGPVAMAQLEEFYHPNLARPRFSNGTCFATNAGQVSLGTLMQVMGSKSKASYNYMGTCATFTWPANVKSGLKDFGFSNGGNGNEAYNFALIKSELNGNHPVIFWGSTCLDCFADYHIWLCDGYLQHHYSDFNCTTKQCNQWSYSYLNMNWGWGNDSNGYYAFGQYNPDEGDYNTNLHVITGIRP
;
A
#
# COMPACT_ATOMS: atom_id res chain seq x y z
N MET A 1 -1.43 -11.18 -26.97
CA MET A 1 -2.75 -10.52 -26.81
C MET A 1 -3.77 -11.39 -26.09
N GLU A 2 -3.52 -12.69 -25.92
CA GLU A 2 -4.50 -13.64 -25.35
C GLU A 2 -4.83 -13.39 -23.86
N PHE A 3 -3.86 -12.90 -23.08
CA PHE A 3 -4.03 -12.71 -21.63
C PHE A 3 -4.22 -11.24 -21.21
N MET A 4 -4.37 -10.34 -22.18
CA MET A 4 -4.56 -8.92 -21.88
C MET A 4 -5.98 -8.64 -21.39
N VAL A 5 -6.08 -7.80 -20.37
CA VAL A 5 -7.33 -7.31 -19.79
C VAL A 5 -7.62 -5.93 -20.37
N SER A 6 -8.84 -5.71 -20.83
CA SER A 6 -9.27 -4.40 -21.33
C SER A 6 -9.62 -3.43 -20.19
N MET A 7 -9.72 -2.14 -20.50
CA MET A 7 -10.17 -1.11 -19.55
C MET A 7 -11.59 -1.40 -19.04
N GLU A 8 -12.46 -1.93 -19.90
CA GLU A 8 -13.84 -2.27 -19.55
C GLU A 8 -13.88 -3.43 -18.55
N GLU A 9 -13.09 -4.48 -18.78
CA GLU A 9 -12.96 -5.61 -17.86
C GLU A 9 -12.34 -5.17 -16.53
N ALA A 10 -11.30 -4.35 -16.56
CA ALA A 10 -10.71 -3.79 -15.36
C ALA A 10 -11.70 -2.90 -14.58
N SER A 11 -12.60 -2.19 -15.27
CA SER A 11 -13.68 -1.41 -14.64
C SER A 11 -14.68 -2.30 -13.89
N GLN A 12 -14.97 -3.52 -14.38
CA GLN A 12 -15.81 -4.49 -13.67
C GLN A 12 -15.17 -4.89 -12.34
N VAL A 13 -13.85 -5.12 -12.33
CA VAL A 13 -13.08 -5.39 -11.09
C VAL A 13 -13.15 -4.20 -10.13
N ALA A 14 -12.95 -2.98 -10.63
CA ALA A 14 -12.86 -1.78 -9.80
C ALA A 14 -14.19 -1.42 -9.12
N THR A 15 -15.33 -1.72 -9.77
CA THR A 15 -16.67 -1.44 -9.24
C THR A 15 -17.18 -2.51 -8.26
N ALA A 16 -16.55 -3.68 -8.21
CA ALA A 16 -16.90 -4.73 -7.26
C ALA A 16 -16.46 -4.33 -5.84
N ASP A 17 -17.19 -4.82 -4.85
CA ASP A 17 -16.83 -4.63 -3.44
C ASP A 17 -15.60 -5.49 -3.11
N GLN A 18 -14.51 -4.84 -2.72
CA GLN A 18 -13.25 -5.50 -2.37
C GLN A 18 -13.20 -5.92 -0.89
N SER A 19 -14.13 -5.45 -0.06
CA SER A 19 -14.16 -5.68 1.38
C SER A 19 -14.86 -6.98 1.79
N THR A 20 -15.57 -7.64 0.88
CA THR A 20 -16.33 -8.84 1.19
C THR A 20 -15.50 -10.10 1.09
N ASP A 21 -15.28 -10.73 2.23
CA ASP A 21 -14.82 -12.12 2.32
C ASP A 21 -15.78 -13.01 1.51
N SER A 22 -15.24 -13.87 0.64
CA SER A 22 -16.00 -14.74 -0.28
C SER A 22 -16.93 -15.77 0.42
N SER A 23 -16.99 -15.74 1.75
CA SER A 23 -17.86 -16.61 2.56
C SER A 23 -19.27 -16.04 2.82
N SER A 24 -19.49 -14.74 2.62
CA SER A 24 -20.83 -14.17 2.72
C SER A 24 -21.43 -14.01 1.33
N LYS A 25 -22.45 -14.80 1.02
CA LYS A 25 -23.39 -14.57 -0.09
C LYS A 25 -24.22 -13.31 0.21
N SER A 26 -23.58 -12.14 0.22
CA SER A 26 -24.32 -10.92 0.05
C SER A 26 -24.50 -10.74 -1.46
N THR A 27 -25.72 -10.74 -1.91
CA THR A 27 -26.12 -10.30 -3.24
C THR A 27 -25.37 -8.99 -3.52
N SER A 28 -24.36 -9.06 -4.40
CA SER A 28 -23.63 -7.91 -4.88
C SER A 28 -24.64 -6.91 -5.43
N ARG A 29 -24.93 -5.85 -4.69
CA ARG A 29 -25.59 -4.68 -5.26
C ARG A 29 -24.58 -4.06 -6.21
N ILE A 30 -24.68 -4.42 -7.48
CA ILE A 30 -24.07 -3.68 -8.58
C ILE A 30 -24.52 -2.23 -8.41
N GLY A 31 -23.57 -1.32 -8.18
CA GLY A 31 -23.79 0.11 -8.14
C GLY A 31 -24.21 0.70 -6.81
N SER A 32 -23.41 0.56 -5.75
CA SER A 32 -23.46 1.61 -4.73
C SER A 32 -22.85 2.88 -5.34
N GLU A 33 -23.45 4.04 -5.11
CA GLU A 33 -22.90 5.34 -5.54
C GLU A 33 -21.43 5.52 -5.11
N GLU A 34 -21.03 4.90 -4.03
CA GLU A 34 -19.66 4.94 -3.48
C GLU A 34 -18.62 4.31 -4.44
N ASN A 35 -18.98 3.29 -5.22
CA ASN A 35 -18.10 2.59 -6.16
C ASN A 35 -18.11 3.20 -7.58
N GLU A 36 -18.82 4.31 -7.79
CA GLU A 36 -18.80 5.03 -9.07
C GLU A 36 -17.39 5.49 -9.42
N ILE A 37 -16.93 5.13 -10.62
CA ILE A 37 -15.62 5.55 -11.13
C ILE A 37 -15.71 6.99 -11.59
N LEU A 38 -14.94 7.87 -10.97
CA LEU A 38 -14.85 9.30 -11.32
C LEU A 38 -13.76 9.57 -12.34
N GLU A 39 -12.60 8.90 -12.19
CA GLU A 39 -11.45 9.07 -13.06
C GLU A 39 -10.78 7.72 -13.30
N ARG A 40 -10.14 7.58 -14.46
CA ARG A 40 -9.39 6.38 -14.84
C ARG A 40 -8.09 6.76 -15.56
N ARG A 41 -7.04 6.01 -15.30
CA ARG A 41 -5.77 6.15 -16.01
C ARG A 41 -5.20 4.79 -16.35
N THR A 42 -4.70 4.67 -17.60
CA THR A 42 -3.90 3.51 -18.02
C THR A 42 -2.43 3.81 -17.79
N ILE A 43 -1.72 2.91 -17.15
CA ILE A 43 -0.27 2.94 -17.08
C ILE A 43 0.28 2.01 -18.14
N LEU A 44 1.01 2.60 -19.08
CA LEU A 44 1.57 1.90 -20.22
C LEU A 44 3.01 1.49 -19.95
N ASP A 45 3.42 0.41 -20.60
CA ASP A 45 4.83 0.02 -20.69
C ASP A 45 5.53 0.95 -21.68
N SER A 46 6.60 1.60 -21.22
CA SER A 46 7.41 2.50 -22.05
C SER A 46 8.10 1.80 -23.23
N ALA A 47 8.32 0.49 -23.14
CA ALA A 47 9.02 -0.29 -24.18
C ALA A 47 8.13 -0.62 -25.39
N ASN A 48 6.84 -0.84 -25.18
CA ASN A 48 5.95 -1.36 -26.25
C ASN A 48 4.56 -0.71 -26.28
N ASN A 49 4.32 0.28 -25.40
CA ASN A 49 3.06 1.02 -25.27
C ASN A 49 1.83 0.14 -24.94
N GLN A 50 2.05 -1.03 -24.33
CA GLN A 50 0.96 -1.89 -23.88
C GLN A 50 0.54 -1.55 -22.46
N PRO A 51 -0.74 -1.72 -22.10
CA PRO A 51 -1.21 -1.54 -20.72
C PRO A 51 -0.49 -2.50 -19.76
N LEU A 52 -0.02 -1.97 -18.63
CA LEU A 52 0.48 -2.77 -17.50
C LEU A 52 -0.55 -2.84 -16.39
N LEU A 53 -1.17 -1.71 -16.05
CA LEU A 53 -2.21 -1.64 -15.03
C LEU A 53 -3.13 -0.44 -15.26
N TYR A 54 -4.26 -0.46 -14.57
CA TYR A 54 -5.28 0.59 -14.61
C TYR A 54 -5.50 1.15 -13.21
N ILE A 55 -5.55 2.48 -13.08
CA ILE A 55 -5.85 3.19 -11.85
C ILE A 55 -7.26 3.76 -11.96
N PHE A 56 -8.12 3.43 -11.01
CA PHE A 56 -9.49 3.91 -10.91
C PHE A 56 -9.67 4.70 -9.62
N LYS A 57 -9.97 6.00 -9.75
CA LYS A 57 -10.46 6.83 -8.66
C LYS A 57 -11.98 6.67 -8.59
N LYS A 58 -12.47 6.30 -7.43
CA LYS A 58 -13.91 6.14 -7.18
C LYS A 58 -14.47 7.35 -6.43
N ARG A 59 -15.77 7.46 -6.33
CA ARG A 59 -16.43 8.47 -5.48
C ARG A 59 -15.93 8.35 -4.04
N LYS A 60 -15.72 7.13 -3.57
CA LYS A 60 -15.08 6.83 -2.30
C LYS A 60 -14.01 5.75 -2.52
N GLY A 61 -12.76 6.11 -2.27
CA GLY A 61 -11.64 5.20 -2.42
C GLY A 61 -11.10 5.09 -3.85
N PHE A 62 -10.29 4.05 -4.05
CA PHE A 62 -9.68 3.74 -5.34
C PHE A 62 -9.48 2.24 -5.52
N THR A 63 -9.19 1.82 -6.75
CA THR A 63 -8.74 0.46 -7.06
C THR A 63 -7.68 0.51 -8.16
N ILE A 64 -6.60 -0.26 -8.01
CA ILE A 64 -5.58 -0.48 -9.04
C ILE A 64 -5.68 -1.93 -9.51
N VAL A 65 -5.86 -2.12 -10.81
CA VAL A 65 -6.16 -3.41 -11.44
C VAL A 65 -5.05 -3.77 -12.42
N SER A 66 -4.62 -5.03 -12.44
CA SER A 66 -3.67 -5.54 -13.45
C SER A 66 -4.27 -5.51 -14.85
N ALA A 67 -3.42 -5.32 -15.86
CA ALA A 67 -3.81 -5.45 -17.26
C ALA A 67 -3.46 -6.83 -17.86
N ASP A 68 -3.16 -7.83 -17.02
CA ASP A 68 -2.78 -9.16 -17.47
C ASP A 68 -3.40 -10.25 -16.59
N LEU A 69 -4.04 -11.24 -17.22
CA LEU A 69 -4.72 -12.36 -16.55
C LEU A 69 -3.79 -13.31 -15.79
N ARG A 70 -2.48 -13.22 -15.98
CA ARG A 70 -1.47 -14.03 -15.26
C ARG A 70 -1.12 -13.46 -13.90
N VAL A 71 -1.56 -12.24 -13.62
CA VAL A 71 -1.36 -11.53 -12.35
C VAL A 71 -2.72 -11.37 -11.66
N MET A 72 -2.75 -11.39 -10.34
CA MET A 72 -3.98 -11.18 -9.56
C MET A 72 -4.70 -9.90 -9.97
N PRO A 73 -6.04 -9.91 -10.05
CA PRO A 73 -6.83 -8.81 -10.59
C PRO A 73 -6.62 -7.50 -9.82
N VAL A 74 -6.71 -7.51 -8.51
CA VAL A 74 -6.58 -6.31 -7.67
C VAL A 74 -5.17 -6.23 -7.12
N LEU A 75 -4.49 -5.12 -7.42
CA LEU A 75 -3.12 -4.86 -6.97
C LEU A 75 -3.08 -3.91 -5.77
N ALA A 76 -4.00 -2.95 -5.73
CA ALA A 76 -4.18 -2.06 -4.57
C ALA A 76 -5.61 -1.54 -4.52
N TYR A 77 -6.07 -1.21 -3.30
CA TYR A 77 -7.38 -0.60 -3.12
C TYR A 77 -7.48 0.17 -1.79
N SER A 78 -8.42 1.09 -1.76
CA SER A 78 -8.92 1.72 -0.54
C SER A 78 -10.43 1.93 -0.67
N ASP A 79 -11.13 1.81 0.44
CA ASP A 79 -12.54 2.16 0.58
C ASP A 79 -12.75 3.53 1.26
N LYS A 80 -11.65 4.23 1.55
CA LYS A 80 -11.66 5.49 2.33
C LYS A 80 -10.84 6.59 1.68
N SER A 81 -9.58 6.29 1.35
CA SER A 81 -8.64 7.25 0.79
C SER A 81 -8.77 7.32 -0.72
N ASN A 82 -8.73 8.52 -1.27
CA ASN A 82 -8.69 8.72 -2.71
C ASN A 82 -7.26 8.63 -3.25
N ILE A 83 -7.15 8.56 -4.56
CA ILE A 83 -5.90 8.70 -5.31
C ILE A 83 -6.12 9.73 -6.42
N ASP A 84 -5.14 10.61 -6.67
CA ASP A 84 -5.13 11.38 -7.90
C ASP A 84 -4.33 10.60 -8.97
N PRO A 85 -4.99 10.05 -10.00
CA PRO A 85 -4.28 9.27 -11.00
C PRO A 85 -3.23 10.07 -11.78
N ASN A 86 -3.32 11.42 -11.78
CA ASN A 86 -2.43 12.30 -12.51
C ASN A 86 -1.25 12.81 -11.66
N HIS A 87 -1.38 12.77 -10.33
CA HIS A 87 -0.36 13.24 -9.39
C HIS A 87 -0.08 12.16 -8.33
N ILE A 88 0.58 11.10 -8.75
CA ILE A 88 0.94 9.99 -7.86
C ILE A 88 2.06 10.42 -6.92
N PRO A 89 1.86 10.32 -5.58
CA PRO A 89 2.89 10.74 -4.63
C PRO A 89 4.04 9.74 -4.55
N ASN A 90 5.19 10.23 -4.05
CA ASN A 90 6.35 9.39 -3.74
C ASN A 90 5.93 8.24 -2.80
N GLY A 91 6.61 7.13 -2.79
CA GLY A 91 6.20 5.92 -2.10
C GLY A 91 5.20 5.11 -2.92
N VAL A 92 4.05 5.68 -3.30
CA VAL A 92 3.13 5.02 -4.26
C VAL A 92 3.80 4.85 -5.62
N THR A 93 4.57 5.85 -6.08
CA THR A 93 5.38 5.74 -7.31
C THR A 93 6.37 4.58 -7.21
N LEU A 94 7.07 4.44 -6.10
CA LEU A 94 7.98 3.32 -5.85
C LEU A 94 7.24 1.97 -5.95
N TRP A 95 6.11 1.85 -5.27
CA TRP A 95 5.29 0.64 -5.32
C TRP A 95 4.78 0.36 -6.75
N LEU A 96 4.37 1.39 -7.50
CA LEU A 96 3.94 1.23 -8.89
C LEU A 96 5.05 0.70 -9.79
N GLU A 97 6.30 1.15 -9.62
CA GLU A 97 7.43 0.63 -10.40
C GLU A 97 7.65 -0.86 -10.12
N MET A 98 7.53 -1.28 -8.86
CA MET A 98 7.60 -2.70 -8.48
C MET A 98 6.46 -3.50 -9.12
N ALA A 99 5.22 -3.03 -9.04
CA ALA A 99 4.06 -3.69 -9.64
C ALA A 99 4.19 -3.78 -11.18
N LYS A 100 4.66 -2.71 -11.83
CA LYS A 100 4.92 -2.69 -13.27
C LYS A 100 5.95 -3.76 -13.69
N GLU A 101 7.04 -3.88 -12.94
CA GLU A 101 8.06 -4.90 -13.28
C GLU A 101 7.51 -6.31 -13.13
N LYS A 102 6.72 -6.58 -12.10
CA LYS A 102 6.04 -7.87 -11.94
C LYS A 102 5.12 -8.20 -13.11
N ILE A 103 4.36 -7.24 -13.58
CA ILE A 103 3.49 -7.45 -14.75
C ILE A 103 4.33 -7.66 -16.02
N ARG A 104 5.47 -6.97 -16.17
CA ARG A 104 6.40 -7.21 -17.29
C ARG A 104 6.97 -8.62 -17.25
N GLU A 105 7.36 -9.12 -16.07
CA GLU A 105 7.83 -10.49 -15.89
C GLU A 105 6.76 -11.51 -16.33
N ALA A 106 5.53 -11.35 -15.83
CA ALA A 106 4.41 -12.19 -16.23
C ALA A 106 4.14 -12.13 -17.74
N LYS A 107 4.32 -10.96 -18.38
CA LYS A 107 4.15 -10.82 -19.84
C LYS A 107 5.25 -11.45 -20.66
N ARG A 108 6.46 -11.60 -20.11
CA ARG A 108 7.58 -12.33 -20.75
C ARG A 108 7.38 -13.84 -20.69
N ASP A 109 6.69 -14.32 -19.67
CA ASP A 109 6.35 -15.74 -19.56
C ASP A 109 5.26 -16.10 -20.58
N THR A 110 5.46 -17.20 -21.30
CA THR A 110 4.50 -17.75 -22.26
C THR A 110 3.55 -18.75 -21.63
N SER A 111 3.74 -19.08 -20.37
CA SER A 111 2.88 -20.00 -19.62
C SER A 111 1.44 -19.45 -19.49
N PRO A 112 0.43 -20.32 -19.49
CA PRO A 112 -0.94 -19.91 -19.22
C PRO A 112 -1.07 -19.37 -17.79
N PRO A 113 -2.08 -18.52 -17.53
CA PRO A 113 -2.36 -18.06 -16.18
C PRO A 113 -2.59 -19.23 -15.20
N HIS A 114 -2.08 -19.06 -13.99
CA HIS A 114 -2.31 -20.06 -12.93
C HIS A 114 -3.82 -20.20 -12.62
N PRO A 115 -4.35 -21.41 -12.42
CA PRO A 115 -5.79 -21.65 -12.19
C PRO A 115 -6.40 -20.81 -11.06
N ILE A 116 -5.66 -20.60 -9.97
CA ILE A 116 -6.10 -19.75 -8.85
C ILE A 116 -6.32 -18.31 -9.33
N VAL A 117 -5.38 -17.75 -10.10
CA VAL A 117 -5.47 -16.39 -10.64
C VAL A 117 -6.66 -16.25 -11.57
N LEU A 118 -6.87 -17.22 -12.47
CA LEU A 118 -8.05 -17.25 -13.35
C LEU A 118 -9.38 -17.32 -12.57
N LYS A 119 -9.44 -18.11 -11.49
CA LYS A 119 -10.63 -18.16 -10.63
C LYS A 119 -10.91 -16.80 -9.97
N GLU A 120 -9.88 -16.07 -9.56
CA GLU A 120 -10.05 -14.72 -9.01
C GLU A 120 -10.58 -13.75 -10.07
N TRP A 121 -10.02 -13.75 -11.27
CA TRP A 121 -10.56 -12.98 -12.38
C TRP A 121 -12.00 -13.33 -12.74
N GLN A 122 -12.36 -14.61 -12.73
CA GLN A 122 -13.70 -15.07 -13.06
C GLN A 122 -14.79 -14.54 -12.12
N LYS A 123 -14.43 -14.16 -10.88
CA LYS A 123 -15.37 -13.53 -9.94
C LYS A 123 -15.92 -12.19 -10.46
N PHE A 124 -15.16 -11.51 -11.31
CA PHE A 124 -15.46 -10.16 -11.79
C PHE A 124 -15.88 -10.12 -13.25
N LEU A 125 -15.32 -11.01 -14.08
CA LEU A 125 -15.51 -10.97 -15.52
C LEU A 125 -16.76 -11.74 -15.97
N SER A 126 -17.53 -11.10 -16.84
CA SER A 126 -18.72 -11.74 -17.45
C SER A 126 -18.35 -12.78 -18.52
N ARG A 127 -17.19 -12.63 -19.17
CA ARG A 127 -16.70 -13.65 -20.11
C ARG A 127 -16.17 -14.87 -19.36
N GLN A 128 -16.43 -16.05 -19.88
CA GLN A 128 -15.93 -17.28 -19.32
C GLN A 128 -14.44 -17.45 -19.66
N LEU A 129 -13.60 -17.53 -18.66
CA LEU A 129 -12.18 -17.85 -18.81
C LEU A 129 -12.02 -19.37 -18.90
N ARG A 130 -11.25 -19.84 -19.88
CA ARG A 130 -10.94 -21.26 -19.98
C ARG A 130 -9.90 -21.61 -18.92
N THR A 131 -10.32 -22.35 -17.92
CA THR A 131 -9.42 -23.06 -17.02
C THR A 131 -9.09 -24.40 -17.65
N SER A 132 -7.84 -24.80 -17.68
CA SER A 132 -7.43 -26.16 -18.07
C SER A 132 -7.76 -27.19 -16.99
N ASP A 133 -8.60 -26.84 -16.04
CA ASP A 133 -8.95 -27.66 -14.88
C ASP A 133 -9.75 -28.90 -15.31
N SER A 134 -9.05 -29.95 -15.64
CA SER A 134 -9.61 -31.27 -15.45
C SER A 134 -9.64 -31.54 -13.94
N TYR A 135 -10.73 -31.17 -13.27
CA TYR A 135 -10.96 -31.63 -11.91
C TYR A 135 -10.95 -33.15 -11.89
N CYS A 136 -10.03 -33.72 -11.14
CA CYS A 136 -10.03 -35.19 -10.94
C CYS A 136 -11.21 -35.60 -10.06
N ILE A 137 -11.55 -36.89 -10.10
CA ILE A 137 -12.63 -37.45 -9.26
C ILE A 137 -12.36 -37.16 -7.77
N GLU A 138 -11.10 -37.21 -7.36
CA GLU A 138 -10.68 -36.92 -5.99
C GLU A 138 -10.92 -35.47 -5.59
N TRP A 139 -10.87 -34.49 -6.53
CA TRP A 139 -11.30 -33.13 -6.26
C TRP A 139 -12.75 -33.08 -5.80
N TYR A 140 -13.65 -33.76 -6.51
CA TYR A 140 -15.07 -33.80 -6.16
C TYR A 140 -15.33 -34.55 -4.86
N GLN A 141 -14.53 -35.58 -4.56
CA GLN A 141 -14.71 -36.40 -3.35
C GLN A 141 -14.05 -35.80 -2.11
N TYR A 142 -12.87 -35.21 -2.21
CA TYR A 142 -12.05 -34.78 -1.07
C TYR A 142 -11.52 -33.37 -1.19
N GLY A 143 -11.06 -32.95 -2.35
CA GLY A 143 -10.33 -31.68 -2.54
C GLY A 143 -11.14 -30.46 -2.13
N GLN A 144 -12.42 -30.42 -2.52
CA GLN A 144 -13.32 -29.31 -2.17
C GLN A 144 -13.56 -29.16 -0.65
N TYR A 145 -13.34 -30.21 0.12
CA TYR A 145 -13.49 -30.20 1.59
C TYR A 145 -12.17 -29.95 2.31
N GLN A 146 -11.05 -30.39 1.73
CA GLN A 146 -9.71 -30.28 2.33
C GLN A 146 -8.99 -28.98 1.94
N CYS A 147 -9.10 -28.57 0.68
CA CYS A 147 -8.42 -27.41 0.16
C CYS A 147 -9.33 -26.18 0.27
N LYS A 148 -9.29 -25.52 1.43
CA LYS A 148 -10.15 -24.36 1.71
C LYS A 148 -9.39 -23.05 1.58
N TYR A 149 -10.05 -22.08 0.98
CA TYR A 149 -9.64 -20.69 1.06
C TYR A 149 -9.88 -20.17 2.48
N THR A 150 -8.92 -19.39 2.99
CA THR A 150 -9.05 -18.62 4.24
C THR A 150 -8.41 -17.25 4.07
N SER A 151 -8.72 -16.31 4.95
CA SER A 151 -8.04 -15.02 5.02
C SER A 151 -7.70 -14.65 6.45
N THR A 152 -6.66 -13.86 6.61
CA THR A 152 -6.26 -13.28 7.90
C THR A 152 -6.02 -11.80 7.72
N GLN A 153 -6.52 -10.99 8.64
CA GLN A 153 -6.38 -9.55 8.62
C GLN A 153 -5.98 -8.99 9.97
N LYS A 154 -5.20 -7.93 9.97
CA LYS A 154 -4.86 -7.13 11.13
C LYS A 154 -4.79 -5.66 10.76
N GLY A 155 -5.24 -4.80 11.64
CA GLY A 155 -5.26 -3.34 11.42
C GLY A 155 -6.37 -2.89 10.46
N PRO A 156 -6.31 -1.66 9.95
CA PRO A 156 -5.32 -0.61 10.24
C PRO A 156 -5.22 -0.27 11.73
N LEU A 157 -4.00 -0.03 12.23
CA LEU A 157 -3.74 0.29 13.64
C LEU A 157 -3.78 1.81 13.91
N LEU A 158 -3.31 2.60 12.94
CA LEU A 158 -3.21 4.06 13.06
C LEU A 158 -4.59 4.72 12.90
N THR A 159 -4.80 5.77 13.65
CA THR A 159 -5.97 6.65 13.50
C THR A 159 -5.61 8.01 12.92
N SER A 160 -4.33 8.40 12.98
CA SER A 160 -3.82 9.65 12.41
C SER A 160 -3.51 9.48 10.93
N GLU A 161 -3.93 10.47 10.14
CA GLU A 161 -3.67 10.56 8.70
C GLU A 161 -3.08 11.94 8.40
N TRP A 162 -1.78 12.11 8.72
CA TRP A 162 -1.11 13.39 8.61
C TRP A 162 -0.29 13.48 7.32
N SER A 163 -0.22 14.70 6.78
CA SER A 163 0.58 15.02 5.60
C SER A 163 1.83 15.79 5.98
N GLN A 164 2.72 15.96 5.04
CA GLN A 164 3.92 16.77 5.18
C GLN A 164 3.63 18.28 5.07
N ARG A 165 2.38 18.66 4.78
CA ARG A 165 1.93 20.03 4.49
C ARG A 165 0.87 20.50 5.48
N HIS A 166 0.36 21.73 5.28
CA HIS A 166 -0.77 22.32 6.01
C HIS A 166 -0.53 22.36 7.52
N LEU A 167 -1.43 21.84 8.35
CA LEU A 167 -1.29 21.89 9.81
C LEU A 167 0.03 21.31 10.34
N SER A 168 0.60 20.32 9.65
CA SER A 168 1.90 19.74 10.01
C SER A 168 3.05 20.72 9.95
N THR A 169 2.91 21.84 9.22
CA THR A 169 3.95 22.82 9.01
C THR A 169 3.81 24.06 9.88
N THR A 170 2.74 24.22 10.65
CA THR A 170 2.38 25.47 11.35
C THR A 170 3.43 26.01 12.31
N GLN A 171 4.32 25.17 12.82
CA GLN A 171 5.42 25.57 13.72
C GLN A 171 6.81 25.51 13.05
N LEU A 172 6.85 25.19 11.75
CA LEU A 172 8.10 25.21 10.99
C LEU A 172 8.42 26.62 10.49
N SER A 173 9.70 26.86 10.22
CA SER A 173 10.15 28.14 9.69
C SER A 173 9.62 28.39 8.28
N SER A 174 9.67 29.64 7.84
CA SER A 174 9.33 30.04 6.47
C SER A 174 10.08 29.18 5.44
N GLY A 175 9.37 28.70 4.43
CA GLY A 175 9.88 27.92 3.30
C GLY A 175 10.21 28.77 2.06
N GLY A 176 10.01 30.07 2.11
CA GLY A 176 10.08 30.91 0.91
C GLY A 176 8.93 30.57 -0.03
N ASP A 177 9.24 30.30 -1.31
CA ASP A 177 8.27 30.00 -2.36
C ASP A 177 7.84 28.50 -2.38
N CYS A 178 8.09 27.79 -1.28
CA CYS A 178 8.03 26.32 -1.28
C CYS A 178 6.63 25.71 -1.13
N ASP A 179 5.58 26.41 -0.80
CA ASP A 179 4.24 25.81 -0.76
C ASP A 179 3.09 26.80 -0.55
N ASP A 180 1.90 26.22 -0.48
CA ASP A 180 0.62 26.89 -0.27
C ASP A 180 0.57 27.63 1.08
N CYS A 181 1.33 27.19 2.09
CA CYS A 181 1.34 27.75 3.45
C CYS A 181 2.56 28.66 3.73
N GLY A 182 3.45 28.84 2.76
CA GLY A 182 4.68 29.64 2.92
C GLY A 182 5.67 29.08 3.95
N ARG A 183 5.58 27.77 4.25
CA ARG A 183 6.41 27.08 5.22
C ARG A 183 7.13 25.88 4.61
N ARG A 184 8.20 25.43 5.26
CA ARG A 184 8.92 24.22 4.87
C ARG A 184 8.04 22.99 5.07
N PHE A 185 8.18 21.99 4.22
CA PHE A 185 7.50 20.72 4.41
C PHE A 185 8.04 19.98 5.62
N ALA A 186 7.15 19.34 6.40
CA ALA A 186 7.56 18.57 7.59
C ALA A 186 8.53 17.44 7.26
N GLY A 187 8.34 16.78 6.11
CA GLY A 187 9.14 15.64 5.68
C GLY A 187 8.53 14.29 6.05
N CYS A 188 8.77 13.29 5.23
CA CYS A 188 8.19 11.95 5.39
C CYS A 188 8.65 11.26 6.68
N GLY A 189 9.95 11.36 7.03
CA GLY A 189 10.49 10.80 8.27
C GLY A 189 9.84 11.40 9.53
N PRO A 190 9.83 12.73 9.72
CA PRO A 190 9.12 13.36 10.83
C PRO A 190 7.63 13.03 10.91
N VAL A 191 6.92 12.94 9.77
CA VAL A 191 5.51 12.53 9.75
C VAL A 191 5.33 11.10 10.22
N ALA A 192 6.14 10.17 9.73
CA ALA A 192 6.08 8.77 10.16
C ALA A 192 6.36 8.63 11.68
N MET A 193 7.38 9.33 12.19
CA MET A 193 7.70 9.35 13.63
C MET A 193 6.56 9.96 14.46
N ALA A 194 5.97 11.06 13.99
CA ALA A 194 4.89 11.72 14.70
C ALA A 194 3.62 10.86 14.77
N GLN A 195 3.28 10.15 13.69
CA GLN A 195 2.14 9.22 13.68
C GLN A 195 2.37 8.01 14.58
N LEU A 196 3.61 7.52 14.72
CA LEU A 196 3.96 6.49 15.72
C LEU A 196 3.80 7.02 17.14
N GLU A 197 4.26 8.23 17.42
CA GLU A 197 4.07 8.85 18.73
C GLU A 197 2.59 8.99 19.07
N GLU A 198 1.77 9.46 18.12
CA GLU A 198 0.33 9.56 18.33
C GLU A 198 -0.33 8.19 18.57
N PHE A 199 0.19 7.14 17.95
CA PHE A 199 -0.32 5.79 18.13
C PHE A 199 -0.02 5.25 19.55
N TYR A 200 1.20 5.42 20.03
CA TYR A 200 1.61 4.90 21.35
C TYR A 200 1.19 5.83 22.50
N HIS A 201 1.18 7.14 22.27
CA HIS A 201 0.84 8.18 23.27
C HIS A 201 -0.21 9.13 22.68
N PRO A 202 -1.46 8.67 22.52
CA PRO A 202 -2.49 9.44 21.84
C PRO A 202 -2.82 10.73 22.58
N ASN A 203 -2.87 11.83 21.83
CA ASN A 203 -3.36 13.11 22.32
C ASN A 203 -4.68 13.45 21.59
N LEU A 204 -5.80 13.18 22.25
CA LEU A 204 -7.13 13.36 21.68
C LEU A 204 -7.47 14.80 21.24
N ALA A 205 -6.68 15.78 21.65
CA ALA A 205 -6.84 17.16 21.20
C ALA A 205 -6.23 17.37 19.79
N ARG A 206 -5.30 16.52 19.34
CA ARG A 206 -4.72 16.62 18.00
C ARG A 206 -5.73 16.18 16.93
N PRO A 207 -5.79 16.89 15.79
CA PRO A 207 -6.70 16.49 14.72
C PRO A 207 -6.26 15.17 14.09
N ARG A 208 -7.23 14.34 13.70
CA ARG A 208 -6.97 13.11 12.95
C ARG A 208 -6.31 13.39 11.60
N PHE A 209 -6.73 14.46 10.93
CA PHE A 209 -6.23 14.89 9.61
C PHE A 209 -5.48 16.20 9.74
N SER A 210 -4.41 16.36 8.95
CA SER A 210 -3.65 17.61 8.90
C SER A 210 -3.95 18.48 7.67
N ASN A 211 -4.81 17.99 6.76
CA ASN A 211 -5.10 18.66 5.49
C ASN A 211 -6.07 19.84 5.65
N GLY A 212 -6.03 20.76 4.70
CA GLY A 212 -7.08 21.75 4.45
C GLY A 212 -6.90 23.12 5.11
N THR A 213 -5.94 23.33 6.02
CA THR A 213 -5.66 24.65 6.59
C THR A 213 -4.18 24.86 6.88
N CYS A 214 -3.71 26.09 6.62
CA CYS A 214 -2.33 26.51 6.87
C CYS A 214 -2.13 27.13 8.26
N PHE A 215 -3.20 27.39 9.00
CA PHE A 215 -3.15 28.09 10.27
C PHE A 215 -3.79 27.26 11.38
N ALA A 216 -3.08 27.12 12.49
CA ALA A 216 -3.63 26.50 13.67
C ALA A 216 -4.62 27.47 14.36
N THR A 217 -5.83 27.02 14.59
CA THR A 217 -6.92 27.78 15.21
C THR A 217 -7.23 27.34 16.64
N ASN A 218 -6.62 26.23 17.09
CA ASN A 218 -6.80 25.69 18.43
C ASN A 218 -5.54 25.00 18.94
N ALA A 219 -5.51 24.71 20.26
CA ALA A 219 -4.36 24.11 20.93
C ALA A 219 -3.94 22.73 20.37
N GLY A 220 -4.89 21.92 19.92
CA GLY A 220 -4.60 20.61 19.34
C GLY A 220 -3.85 20.71 17.99
N GLN A 221 -4.23 21.66 17.16
CA GLN A 221 -3.56 21.94 15.90
C GLN A 221 -2.16 22.53 16.12
N VAL A 222 -1.98 23.42 17.12
CA VAL A 222 -0.66 23.91 17.55
C VAL A 222 0.19 22.75 18.05
N SER A 223 -0.38 21.85 18.85
CA SER A 223 0.31 20.65 19.37
C SER A 223 0.81 19.74 18.24
N LEU A 224 0.03 19.58 17.16
CA LEU A 224 0.45 18.81 15.99
C LEU A 224 1.67 19.46 15.31
N GLY A 225 1.62 20.75 15.02
CA GLY A 225 2.75 21.47 14.41
C GLY A 225 4.02 21.42 15.28
N THR A 226 3.86 21.53 16.60
CA THR A 226 4.96 21.40 17.56
C THR A 226 5.56 20.01 17.53
N LEU A 227 4.72 18.95 17.49
CA LEU A 227 5.21 17.58 17.38
C LEU A 227 6.03 17.39 16.11
N MET A 228 5.55 17.89 14.96
CA MET A 228 6.29 17.81 13.68
C MET A 228 7.64 18.52 13.77
N GLN A 229 7.71 19.71 14.39
CA GLN A 229 8.95 20.44 14.60
C GLN A 229 9.94 19.65 15.46
N VAL A 230 9.47 19.06 16.55
CA VAL A 230 10.29 18.22 17.44
C VAL A 230 10.80 16.99 16.70
N MET A 231 9.94 16.28 15.97
CA MET A 231 10.33 15.09 15.19
C MET A 231 11.34 15.45 14.08
N GLY A 232 11.16 16.59 13.42
CA GLY A 232 12.13 17.11 12.45
C GLY A 232 13.50 17.37 13.07
N SER A 233 13.54 17.97 14.25
CA SER A 233 14.78 18.22 14.99
C SER A 233 15.46 16.91 15.43
N LYS A 234 14.70 15.99 16.01
CA LYS A 234 15.20 14.69 16.50
C LYS A 234 15.72 13.79 15.38
N SER A 235 15.06 13.80 14.23
CA SER A 235 15.49 13.05 13.04
C SER A 235 16.52 13.78 12.19
N LYS A 236 17.02 14.94 12.62
CA LYS A 236 17.96 15.77 11.85
C LYS A 236 17.50 16.01 10.42
N ALA A 237 16.23 16.37 10.25
CA ALA A 237 15.62 16.60 8.95
C ALA A 237 16.31 17.78 8.23
N SER A 238 16.71 17.55 6.99
CA SER A 238 17.32 18.56 6.12
C SER A 238 16.22 19.21 5.29
N TYR A 239 15.81 20.39 5.69
CA TYR A 239 14.78 21.16 5.01
C TYR A 239 15.32 21.85 3.75
N ASN A 240 14.48 22.01 2.74
CA ASN A 240 14.85 22.57 1.43
C ASN A 240 16.05 21.83 0.82
N TYR A 241 16.00 20.51 0.88
CA TYR A 241 17.10 19.65 0.47
C TYR A 241 17.47 19.88 -1.00
N MET A 242 18.76 20.09 -1.26
CA MET A 242 19.33 20.39 -2.59
C MET A 242 18.62 21.53 -3.34
N GLY A 243 18.16 22.55 -2.62
CA GLY A 243 17.47 23.71 -3.21
C GLY A 243 16.04 23.45 -3.68
N THR A 244 15.48 22.31 -3.32
CA THR A 244 14.06 21.97 -3.58
C THR A 244 13.20 22.25 -2.35
N CYS A 245 11.88 22.14 -2.48
CA CYS A 245 10.98 22.21 -1.33
C CYS A 245 10.92 20.93 -0.52
N ALA A 246 11.62 19.88 -0.93
CA ALA A 246 11.64 18.60 -0.24
C ALA A 246 12.40 18.69 1.10
N THR A 247 11.95 17.89 2.05
CA THR A 247 12.64 17.66 3.33
C THR A 247 13.14 16.23 3.35
N PHE A 248 14.45 16.08 3.52
CA PHE A 248 15.12 14.79 3.53
C PHE A 248 15.50 14.34 4.95
N THR A 249 15.37 13.05 5.22
CA THR A 249 15.74 12.43 6.50
C THR A 249 16.34 11.05 6.24
N TRP A 250 17.53 10.79 6.77
CA TRP A 250 18.13 9.46 6.69
C TRP A 250 17.39 8.45 7.60
N PRO A 251 17.22 7.18 7.21
CA PRO A 251 16.58 6.14 8.05
C PRO A 251 17.30 5.94 9.38
N ALA A 252 18.62 6.03 9.39
CA ALA A 252 19.41 5.96 10.62
C ALA A 252 19.10 7.11 11.59
N ASN A 253 18.77 8.30 11.05
CA ASN A 253 18.37 9.44 11.86
C ASN A 253 16.93 9.28 12.37
N VAL A 254 16.04 8.63 11.64
CA VAL A 254 14.71 8.24 12.14
C VAL A 254 14.85 7.35 13.37
N LYS A 255 15.66 6.28 13.28
CA LYS A 255 15.94 5.38 14.39
C LYS A 255 16.51 6.11 15.60
N SER A 256 17.58 6.90 15.41
CA SER A 256 18.19 7.65 16.53
C SER A 256 17.23 8.70 17.07
N GLY A 257 16.44 9.35 16.23
CA GLY A 257 15.46 10.34 16.62
C GLY A 257 14.32 9.75 17.46
N LEU A 258 13.83 8.57 17.13
CA LEU A 258 12.85 7.84 17.95
C LEU A 258 13.42 7.51 19.32
N LYS A 259 14.67 7.00 19.38
CA LYS A 259 15.36 6.74 20.65
C LYS A 259 15.51 8.02 21.48
N ASP A 260 15.97 9.12 20.89
CA ASP A 260 16.13 10.42 21.55
C ASP A 260 14.80 11.05 21.97
N PHE A 261 13.69 10.63 21.36
CA PHE A 261 12.36 11.08 21.74
C PHE A 261 11.79 10.28 22.93
N GLY A 262 12.27 9.04 23.17
CA GLY A 262 11.85 8.24 24.31
C GLY A 262 11.52 6.78 24.01
N PHE A 263 11.50 6.38 22.74
CA PHE A 263 11.32 4.97 22.37
C PHE A 263 12.54 4.15 22.78
N SER A 264 12.32 2.97 23.35
CA SER A 264 13.33 2.21 24.09
C SER A 264 14.65 1.96 23.34
N ASN A 265 14.59 1.67 22.04
CA ASN A 265 15.77 1.47 21.21
C ASN A 265 15.71 2.20 19.85
N GLY A 266 14.59 2.89 19.57
CA GLY A 266 14.33 3.51 18.28
C GLY A 266 14.04 2.53 17.15
N GLY A 267 13.87 1.25 17.49
CA GLY A 267 13.64 0.15 16.55
C GLY A 267 14.89 -0.65 16.21
N ASN A 268 14.71 -1.84 15.67
CA ASN A 268 15.75 -2.65 15.06
C ASN A 268 16.20 -1.98 13.75
N GLY A 269 17.39 -2.22 13.29
CA GLY A 269 18.03 -1.49 12.19
C GLY A 269 17.27 -1.45 10.86
N ASN A 270 18.00 -1.14 9.80
CA ASN A 270 17.46 -1.17 8.45
C ASN A 270 17.47 -2.62 7.94
N GLU A 271 16.35 -3.30 8.13
CA GLU A 271 16.18 -4.69 7.71
C GLU A 271 15.61 -4.72 6.28
N ALA A 272 16.04 -5.69 5.49
CA ALA A 272 15.39 -5.94 4.20
C ALA A 272 13.92 -6.32 4.40
N TYR A 273 13.10 -6.03 3.42
CA TYR A 273 11.70 -6.45 3.43
C TYR A 273 11.56 -7.94 3.77
N ASN A 274 10.72 -8.24 4.74
CA ASN A 274 10.36 -9.60 5.13
C ASN A 274 8.91 -9.62 5.64
N PHE A 275 8.01 -10.23 4.90
CA PHE A 275 6.58 -10.24 5.24
C PHE A 275 6.30 -10.94 6.58
N ALA A 276 7.01 -12.05 6.89
CA ALA A 276 6.79 -12.77 8.14
C ALA A 276 7.15 -11.92 9.37
N LEU A 277 8.25 -11.16 9.28
CA LEU A 277 8.66 -10.21 10.33
C LEU A 277 7.63 -9.09 10.48
N ILE A 278 7.22 -8.46 9.38
CA ILE A 278 6.21 -7.40 9.38
C ILE A 278 4.89 -7.89 9.97
N LYS A 279 4.43 -9.07 9.56
CA LYS A 279 3.22 -9.71 10.08
C LYS A 279 3.31 -9.97 11.58
N SER A 280 4.48 -10.39 12.08
CA SER A 280 4.72 -10.58 13.51
C SER A 280 4.59 -9.28 14.29
N GLU A 281 5.20 -8.19 13.82
CA GLU A 281 5.10 -6.86 14.42
C GLU A 281 3.64 -6.40 14.47
N LEU A 282 2.93 -6.45 13.34
CA LEU A 282 1.53 -6.04 13.25
C LEU A 282 0.61 -6.87 14.14
N ASN A 283 0.84 -8.18 14.27
CA ASN A 283 0.09 -9.04 15.19
C ASN A 283 0.29 -8.62 16.64
N GLY A 284 1.48 -8.12 16.98
CA GLY A 284 1.79 -7.52 18.28
C GLY A 284 1.22 -6.11 18.48
N ASN A 285 0.46 -5.56 17.53
CA ASN A 285 0.00 -4.16 17.49
C ASN A 285 1.16 -3.17 17.40
N HIS A 286 2.18 -3.47 16.62
CA HIS A 286 3.31 -2.58 16.39
C HIS A 286 3.39 -2.18 14.92
N PRO A 287 3.07 -0.93 14.56
CA PRO A 287 3.28 -0.41 13.22
C PRO A 287 4.76 -0.44 12.84
N VAL A 288 5.03 -0.60 11.56
CA VAL A 288 6.38 -0.74 11.00
C VAL A 288 6.69 0.45 10.11
N ILE A 289 7.88 1.05 10.26
CA ILE A 289 8.36 2.05 9.32
C ILE A 289 8.94 1.35 8.09
N PHE A 290 8.52 1.79 6.93
CA PHE A 290 9.09 1.44 5.64
C PHE A 290 9.90 2.61 5.08
N TRP A 291 10.92 2.29 4.30
CA TRP A 291 11.62 3.27 3.47
C TRP A 291 12.19 2.61 2.21
N GLY A 292 12.35 3.40 1.17
CA GLY A 292 12.89 2.94 -0.09
C GLY A 292 12.97 4.04 -1.14
N SER A 293 13.54 3.67 -2.29
CA SER A 293 13.63 4.49 -3.51
C SER A 293 13.62 3.59 -4.73
N THR A 294 13.31 4.12 -5.91
CA THR A 294 13.28 3.34 -7.16
C THR A 294 14.66 2.87 -7.59
N CYS A 295 15.73 3.50 -7.14
CA CYS A 295 17.11 3.06 -7.34
C CYS A 295 18.00 3.45 -6.15
N LEU A 296 19.20 2.87 -6.02
CA LEU A 296 20.10 3.09 -4.89
C LEU A 296 20.50 4.56 -4.69
N ASP A 297 20.57 5.34 -5.77
CA ASP A 297 20.98 6.76 -5.75
C ASP A 297 19.82 7.72 -6.11
N CYS A 298 18.58 7.23 -6.15
CA CYS A 298 17.39 8.04 -6.49
C CYS A 298 16.86 8.76 -5.26
N PHE A 299 17.44 9.91 -4.90
CA PHE A 299 16.95 10.72 -3.79
C PHE A 299 15.63 11.44 -4.09
N ALA A 300 15.28 11.64 -5.36
CA ALA A 300 14.09 12.37 -5.77
C ALA A 300 12.79 11.68 -5.41
N ASP A 301 12.77 10.35 -5.44
CA ASP A 301 11.61 9.50 -5.13
C ASP A 301 11.78 8.69 -3.83
N TYR A 302 12.86 8.98 -3.08
CA TYR A 302 13.06 8.42 -1.75
C TYR A 302 11.91 8.78 -0.81
N HIS A 303 11.39 7.79 -0.10
CA HIS A 303 10.27 7.98 0.81
C HIS A 303 10.39 7.14 2.07
N ILE A 304 9.81 7.65 3.18
CA ILE A 304 9.64 6.97 4.46
C ILE A 304 8.15 6.99 4.78
N TRP A 305 7.57 5.86 5.16
CA TRP A 305 6.13 5.75 5.46
C TRP A 305 5.85 4.67 6.50
N LEU A 306 4.58 4.49 6.86
CA LEU A 306 4.14 3.49 7.83
C LEU A 306 3.33 2.39 7.17
N CYS A 307 3.59 1.16 7.61
CA CYS A 307 2.70 0.03 7.44
C CYS A 307 2.03 -0.26 8.79
N ASP A 308 0.72 -0.28 8.79
CA ASP A 308 -0.08 -0.40 10.01
C ASP A 308 -1.15 -1.50 9.96
N GLY A 309 -1.11 -2.33 8.93
CA GLY A 309 -2.02 -3.44 8.78
C GLY A 309 -1.64 -4.38 7.64
N TYR A 310 -2.28 -5.55 7.62
CA TYR A 310 -2.18 -6.48 6.51
C TYR A 310 -3.51 -7.19 6.27
N LEU A 311 -3.69 -7.67 5.04
CA LEU A 311 -4.69 -8.65 4.64
C LEU A 311 -3.96 -9.74 3.86
N GLN A 312 -4.09 -10.99 4.28
CA GLN A 312 -3.48 -12.13 3.59
C GLN A 312 -4.55 -13.15 3.24
N HIS A 313 -4.65 -13.44 1.96
CA HIS A 313 -5.49 -14.51 1.42
C HIS A 313 -4.66 -15.79 1.29
N HIS A 314 -5.18 -16.87 1.83
CA HIS A 314 -4.59 -18.21 1.75
C HIS A 314 -5.41 -19.05 0.78
N TYR A 315 -4.85 -19.28 -0.37
CA TYR A 315 -5.42 -20.13 -1.41
C TYR A 315 -4.93 -21.56 -1.24
N SER A 316 -5.80 -22.49 -1.54
CA SER A 316 -5.48 -23.90 -1.48
C SER A 316 -6.11 -24.58 -2.68
N ASP A 317 -5.31 -25.26 -3.49
CA ASP A 317 -5.73 -25.99 -4.68
C ASP A 317 -5.33 -27.45 -4.58
N PHE A 318 -6.24 -28.33 -5.01
CA PHE A 318 -6.03 -29.78 -4.89
C PHE A 318 -5.22 -30.30 -6.07
N ASN A 319 -4.04 -30.85 -5.80
CA ASN A 319 -3.22 -31.49 -6.81
C ASN A 319 -3.69 -32.94 -7.02
N CYS A 320 -4.24 -33.20 -8.21
CA CYS A 320 -4.78 -34.52 -8.56
C CYS A 320 -3.74 -35.64 -8.64
N THR A 321 -2.47 -35.27 -8.89
CA THR A 321 -1.36 -36.23 -8.96
C THR A 321 -0.87 -36.63 -7.57
N THR A 322 -0.59 -35.65 -6.73
CA THR A 322 -0.06 -35.88 -5.38
C THR A 322 -1.15 -36.14 -4.35
N LYS A 323 -2.41 -35.84 -4.69
CA LYS A 323 -3.59 -35.91 -3.81
C LYS A 323 -3.46 -35.03 -2.56
N GLN A 324 -2.71 -33.95 -2.66
CA GLN A 324 -2.47 -32.99 -1.59
C GLN A 324 -2.94 -31.58 -2.00
N CYS A 325 -3.17 -30.74 -1.00
CA CYS A 325 -3.46 -29.33 -1.24
C CYS A 325 -2.16 -28.56 -1.42
N ASN A 326 -1.94 -27.97 -2.59
CA ASN A 326 -0.95 -26.95 -2.78
C ASN A 326 -1.44 -25.65 -2.12
N GLN A 327 -0.59 -24.97 -1.40
CA GLN A 327 -0.94 -23.73 -0.71
C GLN A 327 -0.15 -22.56 -1.27
N TRP A 328 -0.84 -21.44 -1.42
CA TRP A 328 -0.24 -20.19 -1.81
C TRP A 328 -0.92 -19.02 -1.08
N SER A 329 -0.18 -17.94 -0.83
CA SER A 329 -0.71 -16.76 -0.13
C SER A 329 -0.51 -15.52 -0.96
N TYR A 330 -1.56 -14.70 -1.08
CA TYR A 330 -1.51 -13.36 -1.65
C TYR A 330 -1.71 -12.33 -0.55
N SER A 331 -0.77 -11.39 -0.45
CA SER A 331 -0.69 -10.51 0.71
C SER A 331 -0.79 -9.05 0.31
N TYR A 332 -1.61 -8.31 1.04
CA TYR A 332 -1.64 -6.86 1.02
C TYR A 332 -1.09 -6.32 2.33
N LEU A 333 -0.39 -5.20 2.26
CA LEU A 333 -0.02 -4.38 3.39
C LEU A 333 -0.83 -3.08 3.36
N ASN A 334 -1.34 -2.65 4.52
CA ASN A 334 -2.00 -1.36 4.64
C ASN A 334 -0.93 -0.29 4.86
N MET A 335 -0.87 0.66 3.93
CA MET A 335 0.14 1.71 3.88
C MET A 335 -0.48 3.07 4.22
N ASN A 336 0.13 3.77 5.18
CA ASN A 336 -0.08 5.17 5.44
C ASN A 336 1.14 5.93 4.91
N TRP A 337 0.98 6.52 3.73
CA TRP A 337 2.08 7.13 2.99
C TRP A 337 2.53 8.48 3.54
N GLY A 338 1.84 9.07 4.50
CA GLY A 338 2.16 10.37 5.06
C GLY A 338 1.77 11.56 4.16
N TRP A 339 0.75 11.36 3.32
CA TRP A 339 0.16 12.39 2.46
C TRP A 339 -1.26 12.79 2.90
N GLY A 340 -1.54 12.66 4.19
CA GLY A 340 -2.88 12.85 4.73
C GLY A 340 -3.77 11.66 4.39
N ASN A 341 -4.99 11.95 3.96
CA ASN A 341 -5.93 10.93 3.50
C ASN A 341 -5.76 10.61 1.99
N ASP A 342 -4.56 10.85 1.43
CA ASP A 342 -4.32 10.58 0.03
C ASP A 342 -3.53 9.29 -0.16
N SER A 343 -4.05 8.42 -1.03
CA SER A 343 -3.45 7.16 -1.44
C SER A 343 -3.24 6.11 -0.34
N ASN A 344 -3.71 6.32 0.90
CA ASN A 344 -3.62 5.30 1.94
C ASN A 344 -4.53 4.10 1.60
N GLY A 345 -4.07 2.87 1.90
CA GLY A 345 -4.85 1.68 1.58
C GLY A 345 -4.03 0.39 1.56
N TYR A 346 -4.64 -0.65 1.03
CA TYR A 346 -4.05 -1.97 0.88
C TYR A 346 -3.35 -2.09 -0.47
N TYR A 347 -2.08 -2.46 -0.43
CA TYR A 347 -1.20 -2.60 -1.58
C TYR A 347 -0.60 -4.01 -1.59
N ALA A 348 -0.62 -4.69 -2.73
CA ALA A 348 -0.01 -6.01 -2.88
C ALA A 348 1.51 -5.95 -2.71
N PHE A 349 2.04 -6.87 -1.93
CA PHE A 349 3.48 -7.05 -1.69
C PHE A 349 3.84 -8.54 -1.72
N GLY A 350 5.02 -8.86 -2.25
CA GLY A 350 5.49 -10.22 -2.38
C GLY A 350 5.16 -10.83 -3.74
N GLN A 351 4.58 -12.02 -3.73
CA GLN A 351 4.22 -12.76 -4.94
C GLN A 351 2.92 -12.23 -5.55
N TYR A 352 2.92 -11.96 -6.84
CA TYR A 352 1.75 -11.50 -7.61
C TYR A 352 1.04 -12.65 -8.34
N ASN A 353 1.68 -13.79 -8.44
CA ASN A 353 1.11 -15.08 -8.85
C ASN A 353 1.86 -16.24 -8.16
N PRO A 354 1.30 -17.47 -8.14
CA PRO A 354 1.90 -18.61 -7.42
C PRO A 354 3.26 -19.08 -7.93
N ASP A 355 3.61 -18.77 -9.16
CA ASP A 355 4.80 -19.29 -9.84
C ASP A 355 6.00 -18.32 -9.77
N GLU A 356 5.81 -17.13 -9.19
CA GLU A 356 6.84 -16.09 -9.08
C GLU A 356 7.47 -16.01 -7.69
N GLY A 357 8.71 -15.58 -7.64
CA GLY A 357 9.41 -15.21 -6.42
C GLY A 357 8.98 -13.84 -5.87
N ASP A 358 9.37 -13.55 -4.64
CA ASP A 358 9.19 -12.23 -4.03
C ASP A 358 10.05 -11.18 -4.75
N TYR A 359 9.44 -10.03 -5.06
CA TYR A 359 10.12 -8.89 -5.65
C TYR A 359 10.02 -7.67 -4.74
N ASN A 360 11.08 -7.43 -3.99
CA ASN A 360 11.13 -6.35 -3.00
C ASN A 360 12.51 -5.70 -2.95
N THR A 361 13.13 -5.50 -4.11
CA THR A 361 14.42 -4.80 -4.19
C THR A 361 14.25 -3.36 -3.74
N ASN A 362 15.24 -2.87 -2.98
CA ASN A 362 15.30 -1.49 -2.45
C ASN A 362 14.22 -1.12 -1.41
N LEU A 363 13.48 -2.11 -0.87
CA LEU A 363 12.58 -1.90 0.26
C LEU A 363 13.26 -2.32 1.57
N HIS A 364 13.18 -1.44 2.54
CA HIS A 364 13.70 -1.66 3.89
C HIS A 364 12.65 -1.34 4.95
N VAL A 365 12.83 -1.92 6.11
CA VAL A 365 11.93 -1.71 7.26
C VAL A 365 12.72 -1.41 8.53
N ILE A 366 12.08 -0.67 9.43
CA ILE A 366 12.51 -0.49 10.82
C ILE A 366 11.42 -1.13 11.68
N THR A 367 11.78 -2.19 12.38
CA THR A 367 10.88 -2.98 13.24
C THR A 367 11.26 -2.84 14.70
N GLY A 368 10.53 -3.49 15.59
CA GLY A 368 10.88 -3.50 17.03
C GLY A 368 10.75 -2.14 17.71
N ILE A 369 9.98 -1.20 17.16
CA ILE A 369 9.75 0.11 17.76
C ILE A 369 8.81 -0.06 18.95
N ARG A 370 9.26 0.34 20.14
CA ARG A 370 8.51 0.23 21.39
C ARG A 370 8.60 1.53 22.17
N PRO A 371 7.51 1.95 22.87
CA PRO A 371 7.53 3.12 23.76
C PRO A 371 8.46 2.92 24.96
#